data_10233fc3a54c4b7129031d6d68cc2383
#
_entry.id   10233fc3a54c4b7129031d6d68cc2383
#
_cell.length_a   1.000
_cell.length_b   1.000
_cell.length_c   1.000
_cell.angle_alpha   90.00
_cell.angle_beta   90.00
_cell.angle_gamma   90.00
#
_symmetry.space_group_name_H-M   'P 1'
#
loop_
_entity.id
_entity.type
_entity.pdbx_description
1 polymer ?
#
loop_
_entity_poly.entity_id
_entity_poly.type
_entity_poly.pdbx_seq_one_letter_code
_entity_poly.pdbx_strand_id
1 'polypeptide(L)'
;MPSPEPVDHVELLRAHGLHVTPQRLAVLRALGDRPHSTADDLHVVVRAGLGAVSRQAVYDALAVLTERGVLRRIEPAGSPARYEDRVGDNHHHLVCRVCGRLADVDCAVGAAPCLSPQDGAGYEVDEAEVIYWGRCADCIRVGA
;
A
#
# COMPACT_ATOMS: atom_id res chain seq x y z
N MET A 1 -12.83 -19.31 -13.33
CA MET A 1 -12.79 -17.88 -13.07
C MET A 1 -11.84 -17.23 -14.07
N PRO A 2 -12.27 -16.22 -14.80
CA PRO A 2 -11.32 -15.50 -15.62
C PRO A 2 -10.28 -14.85 -14.70
N SER A 3 -8.99 -14.92 -15.08
CA SER A 3 -7.93 -14.17 -14.42
C SER A 3 -8.29 -12.69 -14.52
N PRO A 4 -8.06 -11.88 -13.48
CA PRO A 4 -8.26 -10.45 -13.59
C PRO A 4 -7.42 -9.93 -14.77
N GLU A 5 -8.02 -9.10 -15.60
CA GLU A 5 -7.29 -8.47 -16.68
C GLU A 5 -6.10 -7.68 -16.10
N PRO A 6 -4.94 -7.70 -16.79
CA PRO A 6 -3.80 -6.93 -16.33
C PRO A 6 -4.17 -5.44 -16.26
N VAL A 7 -3.82 -4.80 -15.16
CA VAL A 7 -4.10 -3.37 -14.96
C VAL A 7 -3.32 -2.56 -15.99
N ASP A 8 -4.03 -1.73 -16.76
CA ASP A 8 -3.39 -0.77 -17.66
C ASP A 8 -2.93 0.44 -16.85
N HIS A 9 -1.66 0.45 -16.46
CA HIS A 9 -1.08 1.52 -15.67
C HIS A 9 -1.02 2.87 -16.42
N VAL A 10 -0.93 2.86 -17.73
CA VAL A 10 -0.97 4.07 -18.55
C VAL A 10 -2.34 4.75 -18.41
N GLU A 11 -3.39 3.97 -18.58
CA GLU A 11 -4.77 4.47 -18.45
C GLU A 11 -5.05 4.91 -17.01
N LEU A 12 -4.57 4.16 -16.04
CA LEU A 12 -4.70 4.48 -14.61
C LEU A 12 -4.10 5.86 -14.29
N LEU A 13 -2.88 6.13 -14.77
CA LEU A 13 -2.23 7.43 -14.57
C LEU A 13 -3.01 8.56 -15.22
N ARG A 14 -3.45 8.37 -16.46
CA ARG A 14 -4.24 9.37 -17.20
C ARG A 14 -5.57 9.66 -16.51
N ALA A 15 -6.26 8.63 -16.02
CA ALA A 15 -7.52 8.77 -15.30
C ALA A 15 -7.38 9.60 -14.02
N HIS A 16 -6.20 9.62 -13.40
CA HIS A 16 -5.89 10.43 -12.23
C HIS A 16 -5.22 11.78 -12.56
N GLY A 17 -5.20 12.18 -13.83
CA GLY A 17 -4.65 13.45 -14.28
C GLY A 17 -3.12 13.51 -14.21
N LEU A 18 -2.45 12.37 -14.25
CA LEU A 18 -1.01 12.26 -14.14
C LEU A 18 -0.33 12.00 -15.49
N HIS A 19 0.81 12.64 -15.70
CA HIS A 19 1.67 12.30 -16.82
C HIS A 19 2.23 10.90 -16.67
N VAL A 20 2.29 10.18 -17.79
CA VAL A 20 2.93 8.87 -17.87
C VAL A 20 4.44 9.06 -17.93
N THR A 21 5.15 8.52 -16.94
CA THR A 21 6.62 8.53 -16.91
C THR A 21 7.14 7.11 -16.70
N PRO A 22 8.38 6.81 -17.17
CA PRO A 22 8.98 5.50 -16.93
C PRO A 22 9.06 5.13 -15.44
N GLN A 23 9.37 6.10 -14.58
CA GLN A 23 9.48 5.91 -13.13
C GLN A 23 8.13 5.53 -12.52
N ARG A 24 7.06 6.26 -12.86
CA ARG A 24 5.71 5.96 -12.36
C ARG A 24 5.22 4.59 -12.80
N LEU A 25 5.44 4.24 -14.06
CA LEU A 25 5.08 2.90 -14.56
C LEU A 25 5.87 1.80 -13.85
N ALA A 26 7.17 1.99 -13.65
CA ALA A 26 8.02 1.02 -12.97
C ALA A 26 7.60 0.81 -11.51
N VAL A 27 7.27 1.89 -10.79
CA VAL A 27 6.77 1.83 -9.41
C VAL A 27 5.45 1.05 -9.35
N LEU A 28 4.51 1.34 -10.23
CA LEU A 28 3.21 0.66 -10.26
C LEU A 28 3.35 -0.83 -10.58
N ARG A 29 4.21 -1.20 -11.52
CA ARG A 29 4.49 -2.61 -11.84
C ARG A 29 5.12 -3.34 -10.67
N ALA A 30 6.12 -2.72 -10.03
CA ALA A 30 6.80 -3.30 -8.87
C ALA A 30 5.83 -3.54 -7.71
N LEU A 31 4.93 -2.60 -7.44
CA LEU A 31 3.92 -2.75 -6.40
C LEU A 31 2.87 -3.81 -6.72
N GLY A 32 2.48 -3.94 -7.98
CA GLY A 32 1.58 -5.00 -8.41
C GLY A 32 2.14 -6.40 -8.13
N ASP A 33 3.45 -6.57 -8.31
CA ASP A 33 4.14 -7.83 -8.03
C ASP A 33 4.45 -8.03 -6.54
N ARG A 34 4.71 -6.95 -5.82
CA ARG A 34 5.11 -6.97 -4.40
C ARG A 34 4.36 -5.90 -3.60
N PRO A 35 3.09 -6.12 -3.28
CA PRO A 35 2.33 -5.20 -2.43
C PRO A 35 2.99 -5.08 -1.05
N HIS A 36 2.77 -3.95 -0.41
CA HIS A 36 3.33 -3.59 0.90
C HIS A 36 4.85 -3.39 0.91
N SER A 37 5.45 -3.12 -0.25
CA SER A 37 6.87 -2.77 -0.33
C SER A 37 7.14 -1.39 0.28
N THR A 38 8.31 -1.25 0.88
CA THR A 38 8.84 0.05 1.29
C THR A 38 9.38 0.83 0.09
N ALA A 39 9.62 2.13 0.25
CA ALA A 39 10.24 2.93 -0.81
C ALA A 39 11.65 2.41 -1.18
N ASP A 40 12.40 1.93 -0.19
CA ASP A 40 13.73 1.35 -0.42
C ASP A 40 13.65 0.04 -1.22
N ASP A 41 12.69 -0.84 -0.89
CA ASP A 41 12.45 -2.07 -1.66
C ASP A 41 12.11 -1.74 -3.12
N LEU A 42 11.23 -0.77 -3.33
CA LEU A 42 10.82 -0.33 -4.66
C LEU A 42 11.98 0.28 -5.44
N HIS A 43 12.84 1.06 -4.78
CA HIS A 43 14.04 1.63 -5.41
C HIS A 43 14.94 0.54 -5.99
N VAL A 44 15.17 -0.54 -5.24
CA VAL A 44 15.97 -1.69 -5.71
C VAL A 44 15.37 -2.29 -6.98
N VAL A 45 14.06 -2.55 -6.97
CA VAL A 45 13.37 -3.16 -8.13
C VAL A 45 13.34 -2.23 -9.34
N VAL A 46 13.00 -0.96 -9.12
CA VAL A 46 12.93 0.05 -10.20
C VAL A 46 14.29 0.27 -10.83
N ARG A 47 15.34 0.37 -10.02
CA ARG A 47 16.72 0.53 -10.51
C ARG A 47 17.18 -0.66 -11.32
N ALA A 48 16.81 -1.88 -10.95
CA ALA A 48 17.14 -3.08 -11.72
C ALA A 48 16.51 -3.06 -13.11
N GLY A 49 15.32 -2.47 -13.26
CA GLY A 49 14.60 -2.38 -14.54
C GLY A 49 14.96 -1.17 -15.41
N LEU A 50 15.11 0.01 -14.79
CA LEU A 50 15.32 1.28 -15.50
C LEU A 50 16.80 1.73 -15.54
N GLY A 51 17.67 1.15 -14.71
CA GLY A 51 19.06 1.59 -14.58
C GLY A 51 19.19 2.72 -13.57
N ALA A 52 19.94 3.79 -13.88
CA ALA A 52 20.27 4.84 -12.94
C ALA A 52 19.06 5.71 -12.55
N VAL A 53 18.32 5.27 -11.54
CA VAL A 53 17.23 6.02 -10.93
C VAL A 53 17.59 6.33 -9.48
N SER A 54 17.49 7.60 -9.08
CA SER A 54 17.79 8.02 -7.72
C SER A 54 16.71 7.58 -6.73
N ARG A 55 17.08 7.44 -5.46
CA ARG A 55 16.10 7.22 -4.39
C ARG A 55 15.07 8.34 -4.36
N GLN A 56 15.51 9.58 -4.50
CA GLN A 56 14.61 10.75 -4.47
C GLN A 56 13.56 10.68 -5.58
N ALA A 57 13.95 10.24 -6.79
CA ALA A 57 12.98 10.07 -7.89
C ALA A 57 11.90 9.05 -7.58
N VAL A 58 12.26 7.95 -6.89
CA VAL A 58 11.27 6.94 -6.45
C VAL A 58 10.38 7.50 -5.35
N TYR A 59 10.94 8.20 -4.36
CA TYR A 59 10.16 8.86 -3.30
C TYR A 59 9.20 9.89 -3.87
N ASP A 60 9.64 10.71 -4.81
CA ASP A 60 8.80 11.72 -5.46
C ASP A 60 7.65 11.07 -6.25
N ALA A 61 7.91 9.99 -6.97
CA ALA A 61 6.89 9.24 -7.68
C ALA A 61 5.84 8.67 -6.71
N LEU A 62 6.28 8.07 -5.61
CA LEU A 62 5.40 7.53 -4.58
C LEU A 62 4.55 8.62 -3.92
N ALA A 63 5.12 9.77 -3.62
CA ALA A 63 4.41 10.90 -3.03
C ALA A 63 3.28 11.39 -3.95
N VAL A 64 3.57 11.58 -5.22
CA VAL A 64 2.57 12.04 -6.21
C VAL A 64 1.47 11.00 -6.40
N LEU A 65 1.83 9.73 -6.54
CA LEU A 65 0.87 8.65 -6.72
C LEU A 65 -0.06 8.48 -5.50
N THR A 66 0.48 8.66 -4.30
CA THR A 66 -0.30 8.61 -3.07
C THR A 66 -1.22 9.83 -2.93
N GLU A 67 -0.72 11.02 -3.19
CA GLU A 67 -1.49 12.26 -3.14
C GLU A 67 -2.67 12.23 -4.11
N ARG A 68 -2.49 11.65 -5.29
CA ARG A 68 -3.54 11.52 -6.31
C ARG A 68 -4.46 10.32 -6.13
N GLY A 69 -4.29 9.54 -5.07
CA GLY A 69 -5.16 8.40 -4.77
C GLY A 69 -4.93 7.16 -5.64
N VAL A 70 -3.83 7.10 -6.38
CA VAL A 70 -3.44 5.90 -7.15
C VAL A 70 -2.89 4.82 -6.22
N LEU A 71 -2.18 5.23 -5.17
CA LEU A 71 -1.60 4.36 -4.15
C LEU A 71 -2.10 4.74 -2.76
N ARG A 72 -2.02 3.80 -1.84
CA ARG A 72 -2.19 4.01 -0.41
C ARG A 72 -0.86 3.82 0.30
N ARG A 73 -0.56 4.70 1.25
CA ARG A 73 0.59 4.62 2.13
C ARG A 73 0.13 4.13 3.50
N ILE A 74 0.82 3.11 4.01
CA ILE A 74 0.56 2.51 5.31
C ILE A 74 1.82 2.63 6.14
N GLU A 75 1.70 3.16 7.36
CA GLU A 75 2.85 3.32 8.26
C GLU A 75 2.56 2.71 9.63
N PRO A 76 2.75 1.38 9.78
CA PRO A 76 2.60 0.74 11.07
C PRO A 76 3.62 1.29 12.07
N ALA A 77 3.22 1.47 13.33
CA ALA A 77 4.10 2.00 14.37
C ALA A 77 5.42 1.21 14.45
N GLY A 78 6.54 1.93 14.43
CA GLY A 78 7.89 1.34 14.48
C GLY A 78 8.35 0.67 13.19
N SER A 79 7.62 0.83 12.09
CA SER A 79 7.94 0.29 10.77
C SER A 79 8.09 1.42 9.76
N PRO A 80 8.95 1.26 8.72
CA PRO A 80 8.94 2.21 7.61
C PRO A 80 7.59 2.18 6.88
N ALA A 81 7.27 3.28 6.20
CA ALA A 81 6.08 3.36 5.37
C ALA A 81 6.10 2.29 4.28
N ARG A 82 4.95 1.69 4.05
CA ARG A 82 4.70 0.71 2.99
C ARG A 82 3.64 1.24 2.05
N TYR A 83 3.64 0.74 0.84
CA TYR A 83 2.73 1.20 -0.21
C TYR A 83 1.93 0.04 -0.78
N GLU A 84 0.72 0.34 -1.23
CA GLU A 84 -0.14 -0.63 -1.92
C GLU A 84 -0.97 0.05 -3.00
N ASP A 85 -1.34 -0.72 -4.01
CA ASP A 85 -2.19 -0.28 -5.12
C ASP A 85 -3.68 -0.59 -4.89
N ARG A 86 -4.02 -1.28 -3.82
CA ARG A 86 -5.40 -1.54 -3.41
C ARG A 86 -5.98 -0.31 -2.73
N VAL A 87 -6.78 0.44 -3.46
CA VAL A 87 -7.39 1.71 -3.02
C VAL A 87 -8.91 1.68 -3.24
N GLY A 88 -9.62 2.55 -2.52
CA GLY A 88 -11.06 2.75 -2.71
C GLY A 88 -11.94 1.70 -2.04
N ASP A 89 -11.39 0.79 -1.27
CA ASP A 89 -12.13 -0.15 -0.45
C ASP A 89 -11.77 0.02 1.04
N ASN A 90 -12.56 -0.58 1.91
CA ASN A 90 -12.33 -0.52 3.34
C ASN A 90 -11.70 -1.83 3.84
N HIS A 91 -10.42 -2.03 3.51
CA HIS A 91 -9.65 -3.15 4.05
C HIS A 91 -8.70 -2.68 5.15
N HIS A 92 -8.23 -3.61 5.95
CA HIS A 92 -7.32 -3.38 7.06
C HIS A 92 -6.09 -4.26 6.92
N HIS A 93 -5.18 -4.20 7.88
CA HIS A 93 -3.89 -4.86 7.79
C HIS A 93 -3.59 -5.70 9.03
N LEU A 94 -2.89 -6.80 8.80
CA LEU A 94 -2.30 -7.66 9.82
C LEU A 94 -0.79 -7.46 9.80
N VAL A 95 -0.16 -7.25 10.95
CA VAL A 95 1.29 -7.11 11.07
C VAL A 95 1.85 -8.17 12.01
N CYS A 96 2.84 -8.92 11.54
CA CYS A 96 3.57 -9.85 12.38
C CYS A 96 4.64 -9.10 13.18
N ARG A 97 4.58 -9.20 14.52
CA ARG A 97 5.57 -8.55 15.40
C ARG A 97 6.96 -9.17 15.28
N VAL A 98 7.05 -10.42 14.79
CA VAL A 98 8.32 -11.16 14.72
C VAL A 98 9.06 -10.87 13.42
N CYS A 99 8.43 -11.13 12.26
CA CYS A 99 9.07 -11.00 10.96
C CYS A 99 8.73 -9.71 10.19
N GLY A 100 7.80 -8.91 10.71
CA GLY A 100 7.37 -7.67 10.07
C GLY A 100 6.46 -7.86 8.85
N ARG A 101 6.08 -9.10 8.52
CA ARG A 101 5.16 -9.37 7.40
C ARG A 101 3.86 -8.61 7.60
N LEU A 102 3.40 -7.99 6.53
CA LEU A 102 2.13 -7.29 6.48
C LEU A 102 1.20 -8.00 5.49
N ALA A 103 -0.06 -8.19 5.86
CA ALA A 103 -1.07 -8.80 5.02
C ALA A 103 -2.36 -7.99 5.06
N ASP A 104 -3.11 -8.03 3.98
CA ASP A 104 -4.44 -7.44 3.92
C ASP A 104 -5.47 -8.32 4.61
N VAL A 105 -6.46 -7.69 5.22
CA VAL A 105 -7.65 -8.35 5.74
C VAL A 105 -8.88 -7.51 5.40
N ASP A 106 -9.91 -8.16 4.89
CA ASP A 106 -11.16 -7.48 4.58
C ASP A 106 -11.85 -7.01 5.86
N CYS A 107 -12.48 -5.84 5.78
CA CYS A 107 -13.24 -5.31 6.91
C CYS A 107 -14.46 -6.19 7.20
N ALA A 108 -14.66 -6.58 8.46
CA ALA A 108 -15.82 -7.37 8.86
C ALA A 108 -17.15 -6.63 8.67
N VAL A 109 -17.13 -5.31 8.72
CA VAL A 109 -18.31 -4.45 8.49
C VAL A 109 -18.48 -4.10 7.02
N GLY A 110 -17.38 -3.85 6.31
CA GLY A 110 -17.35 -3.57 4.88
C GLY A 110 -17.60 -2.12 4.48
N ALA A 111 -18.02 -1.26 5.40
CA ALA A 111 -18.31 0.15 5.13
C ALA A 111 -17.46 1.06 6.04
N ALA A 112 -16.98 2.17 5.50
CA ALA A 112 -16.27 3.18 6.28
C ALA A 112 -17.27 4.21 6.90
N PRO A 113 -17.02 4.66 8.13
CA PRO A 113 -16.08 4.11 9.09
C PRO A 113 -16.60 2.80 9.70
N CYS A 114 -15.76 1.78 9.80
CA CYS A 114 -16.14 0.50 10.39
C CYS A 114 -16.18 0.53 11.92
N LEU A 115 -15.48 1.47 12.53
CA LEU A 115 -15.47 1.76 13.95
C LEU A 115 -15.80 3.23 14.14
N SER A 116 -16.61 3.52 15.17
CA SER A 116 -16.95 4.89 15.55
C SER A 116 -16.42 5.17 16.94
N PRO A 117 -15.84 6.36 17.20
CA PRO A 117 -15.43 6.73 18.53
C PRO A 117 -16.66 6.91 19.43
N GLN A 118 -16.52 6.61 20.72
CA GLN A 118 -17.59 6.82 21.69
C GLN A 118 -17.97 8.31 21.82
N ASP A 119 -16.96 9.17 21.74
CA ASP A 119 -17.11 10.62 21.68
C ASP A 119 -16.28 11.15 20.51
N GLY A 120 -16.94 11.70 19.51
CA GLY A 120 -16.29 12.25 18.30
C GLY A 120 -15.66 13.62 18.51
N ALA A 121 -15.80 14.25 19.68
CA ALA A 121 -15.23 15.57 19.99
C ALA A 121 -15.53 16.64 18.92
N GLY A 122 -16.68 16.56 18.25
CA GLY A 122 -17.08 17.49 17.18
C GLY A 122 -16.48 17.17 15.81
N TYR A 123 -15.72 16.08 15.64
CA TYR A 123 -15.18 15.65 14.34
C TYR A 123 -16.25 14.91 13.54
N GLU A 124 -16.29 15.17 12.22
CA GLU A 124 -16.99 14.31 11.29
C GLU A 124 -16.04 13.15 10.92
N VAL A 125 -16.33 11.96 11.43
CA VAL A 125 -15.49 10.77 11.20
C VAL A 125 -15.93 10.08 9.93
N ASP A 126 -15.03 9.96 8.96
CA ASP A 126 -15.29 9.34 7.66
C ASP A 126 -14.53 8.02 7.45
N GLU A 127 -13.47 7.77 8.21
CA GLU A 127 -12.65 6.58 8.07
C GLU A 127 -12.12 6.12 9.43
N ALA A 128 -11.98 4.81 9.58
CA ALA A 128 -11.22 4.17 10.65
C ALA A 128 -10.18 3.25 10.03
N GLU A 129 -8.92 3.43 10.38
CA GLU A 129 -7.85 2.52 10.00
C GLU A 129 -7.58 1.54 11.14
N VAL A 130 -7.60 0.24 10.83
CA VAL A 130 -7.36 -0.81 11.82
C VAL A 130 -6.13 -1.60 11.42
N ILE A 131 -5.18 -1.69 12.35
CA ILE A 131 -3.99 -2.53 12.19
C ILE A 131 -4.00 -3.56 13.32
N TYR A 132 -4.06 -4.84 12.93
CA TYR A 132 -4.00 -5.96 13.86
C TYR A 132 -2.56 -6.42 14.03
N TRP A 133 -2.12 -6.58 15.26
CA TRP A 133 -0.77 -6.98 15.62
C TRP A 133 -0.77 -8.38 16.21
N GLY A 134 0.13 -9.25 15.73
CA GLY A 134 0.21 -10.61 16.23
C GLY A 134 1.42 -11.34 15.66
N ARG A 135 1.31 -12.64 15.50
CA ARG A 135 2.32 -13.51 14.87
C ARG A 135 1.71 -14.19 13.66
N CYS A 136 2.42 -14.17 12.54
CA CYS A 136 1.97 -14.87 11.34
C CYS A 136 2.07 -16.40 11.51
N ALA A 137 1.37 -17.13 10.65
CA ALA A 137 1.32 -18.59 10.71
C ALA A 137 2.73 -19.24 10.66
N ASP A 138 3.63 -18.68 9.83
CA ASP A 138 4.98 -19.19 9.70
C ASP A 138 5.79 -19.01 10.99
N CYS A 139 5.70 -17.84 11.63
CA CYS A 139 6.37 -17.57 12.90
C CYS A 139 5.82 -18.43 14.04
N ILE A 140 4.52 -18.66 14.09
CA ILE A 140 3.90 -19.58 15.05
C ILE A 140 4.45 -20.99 14.87
N ARG A 141 4.51 -21.47 13.64
CA ARG A 141 4.98 -22.84 13.32
C ARG A 141 6.44 -23.07 13.71
N VAL A 142 7.32 -22.08 13.55
CA VAL A 142 8.73 -22.20 13.94
C VAL A 142 9.00 -21.84 15.41
N GLY A 143 7.96 -21.48 16.18
CA GLY A 143 8.10 -21.16 17.60
C GLY A 143 8.72 -19.79 17.88
N ALA A 144 8.67 -18.90 16.91
CA ALA A 144 9.24 -17.56 17.07
C ALA A 144 8.29 -16.58 17.79
#